data_068337d2063c2e7f0b3532f15a75e70c
#
_entry.id   068337d2063c2e7f0b3532f15a75e70c
#
_cell.length_a   1.000
_cell.length_b   1.000
_cell.length_c   1.000
_cell.angle_alpha   90.00
_cell.angle_beta   90.00
_cell.angle_gamma   90.00
#
_symmetry.space_group_name_H-M   'P 1'
#
loop_
_entity.id
_entity.type
_entity.pdbx_description
1 polymer ?
#
loop_
_entity_poly.entity_id
_entity_poly.type
_entity_poly.pdbx_seq_one_letter_code
_entity_poly.pdbx_strand_id
1 'polypeptide(L)'
;MRGDLYRAAIILHHELVPNPATFFSITPVISPRFFSALPLPRPCTPGTAFNVGEAVARHLQVLRFAGGEVITLFDGAGGEFSATVENISKRDATVKLNRFDPVEREAPIRITLVQALATADKMDLIIQKSVELGVTDIAPIATARATLKLDGERAEKRVLHWRAIAVAACEQCGRNRVPVVHGVQTLDQWLKSVRGQSVLLQPLAEKSLLGSVDATKPIALLIGPEGGFTSEEITRAVAHGVIPAKFGPRTLRTETAGLAAIAALGACFGDLV
;
A
#
# COMPACT_ATOMS: atom_id res chain seq x y z
N MET A 1 12.35 -11.31 -45.06
CA MET A 1 12.88 -12.08 -43.95
C MET A 1 12.42 -11.47 -42.64
N ARG A 2 11.14 -11.59 -42.28
CA ARG A 2 10.53 -11.22 -40.98
C ARG A 2 9.29 -12.09 -40.81
N GLY A 3 9.49 -13.40 -40.59
CA GLY A 3 8.36 -14.33 -40.48
C GLY A 3 8.59 -15.56 -39.62
N ASP A 4 9.81 -15.79 -39.14
CA ASP A 4 10.15 -17.10 -38.55
C ASP A 4 10.44 -17.11 -37.03
N LEU A 5 10.28 -16.00 -36.34
CA LEU A 5 10.51 -15.94 -34.89
C LEU A 5 9.26 -16.15 -34.01
N TYR A 6 8.08 -16.30 -34.61
CA TYR A 6 6.82 -16.53 -33.88
C TYR A 6 6.33 -17.97 -33.86
N ARG A 7 7.01 -18.90 -34.56
CA ARG A 7 6.64 -20.32 -34.59
C ARG A 7 7.44 -21.26 -33.69
N ALA A 8 8.50 -20.75 -33.02
CA ALA A 8 9.36 -21.60 -32.19
C ALA A 8 8.95 -21.63 -30.70
N ALA A 9 7.93 -20.90 -30.28
CA ALA A 9 7.51 -20.80 -28.86
C ALA A 9 6.29 -21.67 -28.47
N ILE A 10 5.74 -22.47 -29.39
CA ILE A 10 4.49 -23.24 -29.15
C ILE A 10 4.67 -24.78 -29.15
N ILE A 11 5.89 -25.30 -29.33
CA ILE A 11 6.09 -26.77 -29.40
C ILE A 11 7.11 -27.21 -28.34
N LEU A 12 6.92 -26.92 -27.07
CA LEU A 12 7.66 -27.55 -25.95
C LEU A 12 6.94 -27.41 -24.61
N HIS A 13 5.65 -27.80 -24.54
CA HIS A 13 5.01 -28.08 -23.23
C HIS A 13 3.79 -28.99 -23.45
N HIS A 14 4.04 -30.18 -23.99
CA HIS A 14 3.01 -31.21 -24.05
C HIS A 14 3.49 -32.51 -23.35
N GLU A 15 4.03 -32.37 -22.13
CA GLU A 15 4.16 -33.46 -21.21
C GLU A 15 4.20 -32.95 -19.79
N LEU A 16 3.26 -33.39 -18.97
CA LEU A 16 2.99 -33.17 -17.56
C LEU A 16 1.80 -32.21 -17.27
N VAL A 17 0.63 -32.60 -17.80
CA VAL A 17 -0.63 -32.18 -17.16
C VAL A 17 -0.94 -33.24 -16.10
N PRO A 18 -0.84 -32.98 -14.81
CA PRO A 18 -1.33 -33.88 -13.78
C PRO A 18 -2.83 -34.07 -13.94
N ASN A 19 -3.30 -35.30 -13.77
CA ASN A 19 -4.71 -35.69 -13.78
C ASN A 19 -5.60 -34.68 -13.01
N PRO A 20 -6.66 -34.12 -13.63
CA PRO A 20 -7.53 -33.13 -12.99
C PRO A 20 -8.32 -33.64 -11.77
N ALA A 21 -8.22 -34.93 -11.43
CA ALA A 21 -8.90 -35.52 -10.28
C ALA A 21 -8.18 -35.33 -8.92
N THR A 22 -7.01 -34.68 -8.88
CA THR A 22 -6.24 -34.42 -7.63
C THR A 22 -6.16 -32.96 -7.24
N PHE A 23 -6.86 -32.06 -7.89
CA PHE A 23 -7.10 -30.73 -7.35
C PHE A 23 -8.17 -30.82 -6.26
N PHE A 24 -7.81 -31.36 -5.10
CA PHE A 24 -8.44 -30.90 -3.86
C PHE A 24 -8.15 -29.41 -3.78
N SER A 25 -9.13 -28.61 -4.17
CA SER A 25 -9.18 -27.18 -3.89
C SER A 25 -9.17 -27.01 -2.37
N ILE A 26 -7.99 -27.06 -1.78
CA ILE A 26 -7.74 -26.37 -0.52
C ILE A 26 -7.67 -24.91 -0.91
N THR A 27 -8.82 -24.29 -1.13
CA THR A 27 -8.91 -22.84 -0.99
C THR A 27 -8.47 -22.60 0.45
N PRO A 28 -7.33 -21.97 0.72
CA PRO A 28 -7.04 -21.61 2.10
C PRO A 28 -8.23 -20.76 2.52
N VAL A 29 -8.95 -21.20 3.54
CA VAL A 29 -9.97 -20.37 4.18
C VAL A 29 -9.17 -19.21 4.75
N ILE A 30 -9.09 -18.12 3.99
CA ILE A 30 -8.43 -16.90 4.43
C ILE A 30 -9.30 -16.41 5.58
N SER A 31 -8.85 -16.68 6.79
CA SER A 31 -9.50 -16.23 8.01
C SER A 31 -9.63 -14.68 7.92
N PRO A 32 -10.81 -14.12 8.13
CA PRO A 32 -10.99 -12.67 8.09
C PRO A 32 -9.99 -11.97 8.99
N ARG A 33 -9.44 -10.88 8.49
CA ARG A 33 -8.33 -10.16 9.10
C ARG A 33 -8.82 -8.83 9.68
N PHE A 34 -8.32 -8.47 10.86
CA PHE A 34 -8.70 -7.24 11.54
C PHE A 34 -7.46 -6.58 12.16
N PHE A 35 -7.37 -5.27 11.97
CA PHE A 35 -6.35 -4.45 12.61
C PHE A 35 -6.73 -4.11 14.05
N SER A 36 -5.86 -4.45 14.99
CA SER A 36 -5.98 -4.04 16.39
C SER A 36 -5.19 -2.74 16.61
N ALA A 37 -5.87 -1.67 16.99
CA ALA A 37 -5.21 -0.44 17.44
C ALA A 37 -4.51 -0.60 18.81
N LEU A 38 -4.84 -1.67 19.54
CA LEU A 38 -4.19 -2.04 20.79
C LEU A 38 -3.03 -3.01 20.49
N PRO A 39 -1.86 -2.84 21.13
CA PRO A 39 -0.73 -3.73 20.92
C PRO A 39 -1.06 -5.15 21.36
N LEU A 40 -0.77 -6.12 20.50
CA LEU A 40 -0.98 -7.53 20.79
C LEU A 40 0.18 -8.07 21.65
N PRO A 41 -0.08 -8.97 22.61
CA PRO A 41 0.93 -9.43 23.56
C PRO A 41 2.02 -10.26 22.88
N ARG A 42 3.28 -9.87 23.09
CA ARG A 42 4.47 -10.60 22.64
C ARG A 42 5.36 -10.89 23.83
N PRO A 43 5.64 -12.15 24.18
CA PRO A 43 5.28 -13.37 23.44
C PRO A 43 3.78 -13.70 23.53
N CYS A 44 3.26 -14.39 22.50
CA CYS A 44 1.90 -14.90 22.48
C CYS A 44 1.81 -16.14 23.37
N THR A 45 0.96 -16.09 24.39
CA THR A 45 0.60 -17.27 25.19
C THR A 45 -0.73 -17.82 24.69
N PRO A 46 -0.79 -19.03 24.12
CA PRO A 46 -2.04 -19.63 23.68
C PRO A 46 -3.09 -19.66 24.80
N GLY A 47 -4.31 -19.29 24.49
CA GLY A 47 -5.40 -19.23 25.44
C GLY A 47 -5.55 -17.88 26.15
N THR A 48 -4.66 -16.93 25.96
CA THR A 48 -4.79 -15.57 26.52
C THR A 48 -6.03 -14.88 25.98
N ALA A 49 -6.91 -14.42 26.86
CA ALA A 49 -8.03 -13.56 26.49
C ALA A 49 -7.52 -12.15 26.16
N PHE A 50 -8.00 -11.60 25.06
CA PHE A 50 -7.63 -10.26 24.59
C PHE A 50 -8.87 -9.48 24.16
N ASN A 51 -8.96 -8.23 24.61
CA ASN A 51 -10.02 -7.31 24.22
C ASN A 51 -9.57 -6.57 22.95
N VAL A 52 -10.32 -6.71 21.86
CA VAL A 52 -9.96 -6.13 20.55
C VAL A 52 -10.45 -4.69 20.35
N GLY A 53 -11.21 -4.15 21.32
CA GLY A 53 -11.73 -2.80 21.27
C GLY A 53 -12.93 -2.61 20.34
N GLU A 54 -13.50 -1.40 20.38
CA GLU A 54 -14.78 -1.08 19.72
C GLU A 54 -14.75 -1.20 18.18
N ALA A 55 -13.65 -0.81 17.55
CA ALA A 55 -13.55 -0.80 16.08
C ALA A 55 -13.67 -2.22 15.50
N VAL A 56 -12.91 -3.16 16.05
CA VAL A 56 -12.96 -4.57 15.65
C VAL A 56 -14.29 -5.20 16.06
N ALA A 57 -14.81 -4.91 17.27
CA ALA A 57 -16.10 -5.42 17.72
C ALA A 57 -17.23 -5.03 16.77
N ARG A 58 -17.27 -3.76 16.32
CA ARG A 58 -18.24 -3.28 15.34
C ARG A 58 -18.11 -4.00 14.00
N HIS A 59 -16.89 -4.22 13.55
CA HIS A 59 -16.62 -4.91 12.27
C HIS A 59 -17.08 -6.37 12.33
N LEU A 60 -16.80 -7.08 13.44
CA LEU A 60 -17.28 -8.44 13.69
C LEU A 60 -18.82 -8.52 13.69
N GLN A 61 -19.50 -7.52 14.29
CA GLN A 61 -20.96 -7.46 14.29
C GLN A 61 -21.54 -7.25 12.89
N VAL A 62 -20.97 -6.31 12.10
CA VAL A 62 -21.41 -6.05 10.71
C VAL A 62 -21.26 -7.29 9.84
N LEU A 63 -20.19 -8.05 10.03
CA LEU A 63 -19.92 -9.31 9.34
C LEU A 63 -20.69 -10.50 9.96
N ARG A 64 -21.45 -10.28 11.06
CA ARG A 64 -22.26 -11.28 11.74
C ARG A 64 -21.46 -12.47 12.31
N PHE A 65 -20.26 -12.19 12.80
CA PHE A 65 -19.46 -13.21 13.51
C PHE A 65 -20.16 -13.66 14.77
N ALA A 66 -19.96 -14.95 15.10
CA ALA A 66 -20.41 -15.57 16.32
C ALA A 66 -19.24 -16.07 17.15
N GLY A 67 -19.51 -16.48 18.40
CA GLY A 67 -18.50 -17.14 19.23
C GLY A 67 -18.04 -18.47 18.61
N GLY A 68 -16.75 -18.76 18.74
CA GLY A 68 -16.10 -19.97 18.19
C GLY A 68 -15.46 -19.80 16.82
N GLU A 69 -15.72 -18.70 16.10
CA GLU A 69 -15.10 -18.45 14.80
C GLU A 69 -13.65 -17.96 14.94
N VAL A 70 -12.82 -18.39 13.99
CA VAL A 70 -11.39 -18.03 13.97
C VAL A 70 -11.17 -16.81 13.09
N ILE A 71 -10.41 -15.85 13.60
CA ILE A 71 -10.01 -14.62 12.93
C ILE A 71 -8.49 -14.46 12.95
N THR A 72 -7.99 -13.61 12.10
CA THR A 72 -6.60 -13.13 12.11
C THR A 72 -6.56 -11.71 12.65
N LEU A 73 -5.67 -11.44 13.61
CA LEU A 73 -5.40 -10.12 14.15
C LEU A 73 -3.97 -9.68 13.81
N PHE A 74 -3.78 -8.39 13.55
CA PHE A 74 -2.46 -7.76 13.43
C PHE A 74 -2.50 -6.36 14.02
N ASP A 75 -1.37 -5.83 14.51
CA ASP A 75 -1.29 -4.54 15.20
C ASP A 75 -0.29 -3.56 14.57
N GLY A 76 0.19 -3.86 13.37
CA GLY A 76 1.16 -3.03 12.67
C GLY A 76 2.63 -3.24 13.08
N ALA A 77 2.89 -4.03 14.12
CA ALA A 77 4.26 -4.30 14.59
C ALA A 77 4.94 -5.46 13.86
N GLY A 78 4.24 -6.07 12.90
CA GLY A 78 4.70 -7.22 12.14
C GLY A 78 4.22 -8.56 12.66
N GLY A 79 4.13 -9.55 11.78
CA GLY A 79 3.48 -10.82 12.06
C GLY A 79 1.99 -10.69 12.32
N GLU A 80 1.33 -11.84 12.54
CA GLU A 80 -0.11 -11.89 12.75
C GLU A 80 -0.47 -12.93 13.82
N PHE A 81 -1.66 -12.80 14.40
CA PHE A 81 -2.16 -13.69 15.43
C PHE A 81 -3.42 -14.39 14.93
N SER A 82 -3.46 -15.71 15.04
CA SER A 82 -4.73 -16.44 14.98
C SER A 82 -5.43 -16.29 16.32
N ALA A 83 -6.72 -16.00 16.29
CA ALA A 83 -7.54 -15.84 17.48
C ALA A 83 -8.94 -16.42 17.28
N THR A 84 -9.55 -16.94 18.36
CA THR A 84 -10.93 -17.42 18.36
C THR A 84 -11.82 -16.39 19.05
N VAL A 85 -12.90 -16.00 18.40
CA VAL A 85 -13.90 -15.09 18.99
C VAL A 85 -14.61 -15.79 20.15
N GLU A 86 -14.59 -15.19 21.34
CA GLU A 86 -15.30 -15.72 22.51
C GLU A 86 -16.63 -15.01 22.72
N ASN A 87 -16.62 -13.69 22.72
CA ASN A 87 -17.81 -12.88 22.97
C ASN A 87 -17.77 -11.60 22.15
N ILE A 88 -18.93 -11.17 21.68
CA ILE A 88 -19.11 -9.89 20.96
C ILE A 88 -20.25 -9.11 21.63
N SER A 89 -19.95 -7.91 22.11
CA SER A 89 -20.89 -6.96 22.65
C SER A 89 -20.99 -5.72 21.76
N LYS A 90 -21.90 -4.80 22.06
CA LYS A 90 -22.11 -3.58 21.25
C LYS A 90 -20.86 -2.70 21.11
N ARG A 91 -19.97 -2.68 22.11
CA ARG A 91 -18.79 -1.79 22.15
C ARG A 91 -17.49 -2.52 22.33
N ASP A 92 -17.52 -3.83 22.39
CA ASP A 92 -16.38 -4.63 22.78
C ASP A 92 -16.48 -6.05 22.26
N ALA A 93 -15.34 -6.69 22.02
CA ALA A 93 -15.28 -8.10 21.77
C ALA A 93 -14.03 -8.72 22.42
N THR A 94 -14.20 -9.90 22.97
CA THR A 94 -13.12 -10.69 23.55
C THR A 94 -12.79 -11.84 22.61
N VAL A 95 -11.51 -12.03 22.38
CA VAL A 95 -10.97 -13.15 21.61
C VAL A 95 -9.98 -13.92 22.46
N LYS A 96 -9.78 -15.18 22.15
CA LYS A 96 -8.74 -16.04 22.71
C LYS A 96 -7.61 -16.17 21.70
N LEU A 97 -6.42 -15.70 22.05
CA LEU A 97 -5.26 -15.81 21.17
C LEU A 97 -4.84 -17.28 21.07
N ASN A 98 -4.66 -17.78 19.85
CA ASN A 98 -4.28 -19.17 19.61
C ASN A 98 -2.76 -19.30 19.38
N ARG A 99 -2.21 -18.52 18.43
CA ARG A 99 -0.79 -18.52 18.10
C ARG A 99 -0.38 -17.21 17.43
N PHE A 100 0.90 -16.90 17.53
CA PHE A 100 1.56 -15.87 16.72
C PHE A 100 2.22 -16.52 15.49
N ASP A 101 2.10 -15.86 14.35
CA ASP A 101 2.79 -16.21 13.10
C ASP A 101 3.67 -15.03 12.68
N PRO A 102 5.01 -15.18 12.57
CA PRO A 102 5.92 -14.10 12.22
C PRO A 102 5.91 -13.75 10.73
N VAL A 103 4.95 -14.27 9.97
CA VAL A 103 4.84 -14.03 8.53
C VAL A 103 4.79 -12.54 8.19
N GLU A 104 5.58 -12.13 7.21
CA GLU A 104 5.59 -10.77 6.65
C GLU A 104 5.34 -10.83 5.15
N ARG A 105 4.62 -9.80 4.66
CA ARG A 105 4.29 -9.62 3.24
C ARG A 105 4.67 -8.22 2.78
N GLU A 106 5.75 -7.69 3.35
CA GLU A 106 6.24 -6.35 3.01
C GLU A 106 7.21 -6.42 1.83
N ALA A 107 7.04 -5.48 0.88
CA ALA A 107 7.97 -5.36 -0.23
C ALA A 107 9.41 -5.11 0.25
N PRO A 108 10.42 -5.75 -0.36
CA PRO A 108 11.83 -5.57 0.04
C PRO A 108 12.37 -4.18 -0.29
N ILE A 109 11.71 -3.44 -1.19
CA ILE A 109 12.03 -2.06 -1.53
C ILE A 109 11.17 -1.08 -0.73
N ARG A 110 11.78 0.02 -0.27
CA ARG A 110 11.07 1.04 0.50
C ARG A 110 10.67 2.20 -0.40
N ILE A 111 9.36 2.36 -0.61
CA ILE A 111 8.81 3.43 -1.44
C ILE A 111 7.94 4.35 -0.58
N THR A 112 8.26 5.64 -0.59
CA THR A 112 7.38 6.71 -0.11
C THR A 112 6.65 7.30 -1.30
N LEU A 113 5.34 7.17 -1.36
CA LEU A 113 4.52 7.86 -2.38
C LEU A 113 4.26 9.30 -1.93
N VAL A 114 4.85 10.26 -2.62
CA VAL A 114 4.63 11.70 -2.42
C VAL A 114 3.59 12.16 -3.42
N GLN A 115 2.32 12.14 -3.01
CA GLN A 115 1.18 12.36 -3.90
C GLN A 115 0.65 13.78 -3.76
N ALA A 116 0.67 14.54 -4.86
CA ALA A 116 -0.05 15.80 -4.90
C ALA A 116 -1.56 15.56 -4.75
N LEU A 117 -2.23 16.44 -4.00
CA LEU A 117 -3.67 16.33 -3.76
C LEU A 117 -4.45 16.31 -5.08
N ALA A 118 -5.13 15.23 -5.34
CA ALA A 118 -6.09 15.02 -6.42
C ALA A 118 -7.52 15.10 -5.89
N THR A 119 -8.54 14.86 -6.73
CA THR A 119 -9.94 14.79 -6.26
C THR A 119 -10.11 13.70 -5.19
N ALA A 120 -11.16 13.84 -4.35
CA ALA A 120 -11.30 13.02 -3.15
C ALA A 120 -11.37 11.50 -3.46
N ASP A 121 -12.13 11.13 -4.47
CA ASP A 121 -12.29 9.76 -4.97
C ASP A 121 -10.99 9.16 -5.50
N LYS A 122 -10.19 9.96 -6.22
CA LYS A 122 -8.88 9.56 -6.71
C LYS A 122 -7.89 9.35 -5.57
N MET A 123 -7.88 10.25 -4.58
CA MET A 123 -7.01 10.09 -3.41
C MET A 123 -7.32 8.79 -2.67
N ASP A 124 -8.59 8.47 -2.48
CA ASP A 124 -9.03 7.25 -1.81
C ASP A 124 -8.53 6.00 -2.59
N LEU A 125 -8.69 5.99 -3.93
CA LEU A 125 -8.19 4.94 -4.81
C LEU A 125 -6.66 4.83 -4.76
N ILE A 126 -5.94 5.96 -4.86
CA ILE A 126 -4.48 6.01 -4.83
C ILE A 126 -3.97 5.39 -3.53
N ILE A 127 -4.53 5.78 -2.39
CA ILE A 127 -4.10 5.27 -1.09
C ILE A 127 -4.36 3.78 -1.00
N GLN A 128 -5.58 3.33 -1.30
CA GLN A 128 -5.92 1.91 -1.27
C GLN A 128 -4.95 1.07 -2.11
N LYS A 129 -4.77 1.43 -3.38
CA LYS A 129 -3.97 0.63 -4.31
C LYS A 129 -2.46 0.75 -4.09
N SER A 130 -1.97 1.89 -3.60
CA SER A 130 -0.56 1.99 -3.23
C SER A 130 -0.21 1.12 -2.01
N VAL A 131 -1.12 0.97 -1.05
CA VAL A 131 -0.95 0.01 0.06
C VAL A 131 -0.85 -1.42 -0.45
N GLU A 132 -1.77 -1.84 -1.34
CA GLU A 132 -1.75 -3.16 -1.96
C GLU A 132 -0.44 -3.43 -2.73
N LEU A 133 0.14 -2.39 -3.34
CA LEU A 133 1.40 -2.44 -4.08
C LEU A 133 2.66 -2.30 -3.21
N GLY A 134 2.53 -2.26 -1.90
CA GLY A 134 3.66 -2.38 -0.98
C GLY A 134 4.34 -1.07 -0.58
N VAL A 135 3.75 0.13 -0.74
CA VAL A 135 4.37 1.37 -0.25
C VAL A 135 4.58 1.34 1.26
N THR A 136 5.66 1.96 1.74
CA THR A 136 5.95 2.09 3.17
C THR A 136 5.33 3.34 3.78
N ASP A 137 5.25 4.42 3.00
CA ASP A 137 4.77 5.72 3.43
C ASP A 137 3.98 6.41 2.33
N ILE A 138 2.98 7.21 2.72
CA ILE A 138 2.22 8.08 1.82
C ILE A 138 2.28 9.50 2.38
N ALA A 139 2.82 10.43 1.59
CA ALA A 139 2.96 11.83 1.92
C ALA A 139 2.09 12.69 0.99
N PRO A 140 0.86 13.06 1.40
CA PRO A 140 0.01 13.94 0.63
C PRO A 140 0.60 15.36 0.61
N ILE A 141 0.75 15.98 -0.57
CA ILE A 141 1.29 17.34 -0.70
C ILE A 141 0.33 18.28 -1.42
N ALA A 142 0.21 19.50 -0.89
CA ALA A 142 -0.47 20.59 -1.57
C ALA A 142 0.49 21.24 -2.60
N THR A 143 0.00 21.40 -3.82
CA THR A 143 0.72 21.99 -4.95
C THR A 143 -0.11 23.10 -5.59
N ALA A 144 0.51 23.92 -6.43
CA ALA A 144 -0.15 25.08 -7.02
C ALA A 144 -1.39 24.72 -7.85
N ARG A 145 -1.33 23.59 -8.57
CA ARG A 145 -2.39 23.12 -9.47
C ARG A 145 -3.24 21.99 -8.85
N ALA A 146 -3.12 21.74 -7.55
CA ALA A 146 -3.96 20.77 -6.87
C ALA A 146 -5.43 21.20 -6.90
N THR A 147 -6.30 20.29 -7.34
CA THR A 147 -7.75 20.52 -7.41
C THR A 147 -8.37 20.55 -6.02
N LEU A 148 -7.95 19.63 -5.15
CA LEU A 148 -8.39 19.56 -3.77
C LEU A 148 -7.52 20.50 -2.91
N LYS A 149 -8.17 21.46 -2.25
CA LYS A 149 -7.51 22.34 -1.27
C LYS A 149 -7.94 21.91 0.12
N LEU A 150 -6.97 21.57 0.94
CA LEU A 150 -7.16 21.12 2.31
C LEU A 150 -6.31 21.97 3.25
N ASP A 151 -6.92 22.48 4.30
CA ASP A 151 -6.29 23.25 5.36
C ASP A 151 -6.89 22.90 6.73
N GLY A 152 -6.15 23.15 7.78
CA GLY A 152 -6.58 23.00 9.17
C GLY A 152 -7.35 21.71 9.44
N GLU A 153 -8.49 21.82 10.09
CA GLU A 153 -9.33 20.71 10.53
C GLU A 153 -9.82 19.82 9.36
N ARG A 154 -10.03 20.40 8.16
CA ARG A 154 -10.43 19.64 6.98
C ARG A 154 -9.30 18.69 6.52
N ALA A 155 -8.07 19.16 6.55
CA ALA A 155 -6.90 18.33 6.24
C ALA A 155 -6.76 17.17 7.24
N GLU A 156 -6.91 17.47 8.55
CA GLU A 156 -6.83 16.45 9.61
C GLU A 156 -7.90 15.37 9.44
N LYS A 157 -9.17 15.76 9.24
CA LYS A 157 -10.28 14.82 8.99
C LYS A 157 -10.02 13.95 7.75
N ARG A 158 -9.46 14.53 6.70
CA ARG A 158 -9.16 13.77 5.48
C ARG A 158 -8.01 12.80 5.70
N VAL A 159 -6.97 13.18 6.43
CA VAL A 159 -5.86 12.27 6.79
C VAL A 159 -6.35 11.11 7.65
N LEU A 160 -7.24 11.36 8.61
CA LEU A 160 -7.84 10.27 9.40
C LEU A 160 -8.64 9.29 8.52
N HIS A 161 -9.39 9.80 7.55
CA HIS A 161 -10.09 8.98 6.57
C HIS A 161 -9.13 8.13 5.73
N TRP A 162 -8.04 8.72 5.23
CA TRP A 162 -7.03 8.00 4.45
C TRP A 162 -6.27 6.94 5.26
N ARG A 163 -6.02 7.20 6.55
CA ARG A 163 -5.47 6.18 7.46
C ARG A 163 -6.41 4.99 7.61
N ALA A 164 -7.71 5.23 7.71
CA ALA A 164 -8.71 4.16 7.76
C ALA A 164 -8.73 3.34 6.45
N ILE A 165 -8.59 3.98 5.29
CA ILE A 165 -8.44 3.28 3.99
C ILE A 165 -7.17 2.43 3.98
N ALA A 166 -6.04 2.94 4.48
CA ALA A 166 -4.79 2.17 4.53
C ALA A 166 -4.92 0.93 5.43
N VAL A 167 -5.59 1.05 6.57
CA VAL A 167 -5.91 -0.09 7.44
C VAL A 167 -6.76 -1.13 6.72
N ALA A 168 -7.88 -0.70 6.12
CA ALA A 168 -8.77 -1.61 5.39
C ALA A 168 -8.08 -2.30 4.20
N ALA A 169 -7.18 -1.60 3.51
CA ALA A 169 -6.37 -2.19 2.46
C ALA A 169 -5.40 -3.26 3.00
N CYS A 170 -4.77 -3.04 4.17
CA CYS A 170 -3.93 -4.05 4.84
C CYS A 170 -4.75 -5.27 5.30
N GLU A 171 -5.95 -5.07 5.81
CA GLU A 171 -6.87 -6.16 6.17
C GLU A 171 -7.16 -7.04 4.95
N GLN A 172 -7.40 -6.42 3.79
CA GLN A 172 -7.73 -7.13 2.55
C GLN A 172 -6.51 -7.77 1.88
N CYS A 173 -5.38 -7.05 1.74
CA CYS A 173 -4.21 -7.55 0.97
C CYS A 173 -3.27 -8.42 1.80
N GLY A 174 -3.47 -8.53 3.11
CA GLY A 174 -2.69 -9.42 3.98
C GLY A 174 -1.44 -8.78 4.59
N ARG A 175 -1.17 -7.50 4.39
CA ARG A 175 -0.02 -6.83 5.03
C ARG A 175 -0.21 -6.73 6.54
N ASN A 176 0.89 -6.90 7.27
CA ASN A 176 0.91 -6.82 8.73
C ASN A 176 1.48 -5.49 9.25
N ARG A 177 1.98 -4.63 8.35
CA ARG A 177 2.43 -3.28 8.66
C ARG A 177 1.58 -2.26 7.91
N VAL A 178 0.93 -1.39 8.66
CA VAL A 178 0.12 -0.32 8.06
C VAL A 178 1.04 0.81 7.62
N PRO A 179 1.04 1.20 6.33
CA PRO A 179 1.83 2.33 5.85
C PRO A 179 1.50 3.62 6.59
N VAL A 180 2.52 4.44 6.83
CA VAL A 180 2.32 5.74 7.48
C VAL A 180 1.69 6.71 6.49
N VAL A 181 0.47 7.18 6.78
CA VAL A 181 -0.15 8.30 6.06
C VAL A 181 0.16 9.59 6.81
N HIS A 182 1.06 10.39 6.24
CA HIS A 182 1.51 11.65 6.81
C HIS A 182 0.42 12.74 6.74
N GLY A 183 0.57 13.79 7.53
CA GLY A 183 -0.25 14.99 7.41
C GLY A 183 -0.05 15.67 6.05
N VAL A 184 -1.08 16.41 5.60
CA VAL A 184 -0.95 17.23 4.39
C VAL A 184 0.08 18.34 4.64
N GLN A 185 1.04 18.49 3.75
CA GLN A 185 2.07 19.53 3.80
C GLN A 185 2.23 20.18 2.42
N THR A 186 2.87 21.34 2.36
CA THR A 186 3.20 21.93 1.06
C THR A 186 4.40 21.20 0.42
N LEU A 187 4.54 21.32 -0.90
CA LEU A 187 5.74 20.81 -1.59
C LEU A 187 7.03 21.34 -0.95
N ASP A 188 7.08 22.64 -0.61
CA ASP A 188 8.28 23.26 -0.03
C ASP A 188 8.58 22.74 1.39
N GLN A 189 7.56 22.45 2.20
CA GLN A 189 7.75 21.79 3.51
C GLN A 189 8.31 20.38 3.33
N TRP A 190 7.77 19.61 2.39
CA TRP A 190 8.26 18.27 2.10
C TRP A 190 9.71 18.28 1.60
N LEU A 191 10.05 19.18 0.66
CA LEU A 191 11.41 19.31 0.11
C LEU A 191 12.46 19.61 1.19
N LYS A 192 12.13 20.39 2.23
CA LYS A 192 13.02 20.66 3.37
C LYS A 192 13.28 19.43 4.24
N SER A 193 12.35 18.49 4.29
CA SER A 193 12.42 17.30 5.15
C SER A 193 12.94 16.06 4.44
N VAL A 194 12.97 16.05 3.11
CA VAL A 194 13.35 14.87 2.32
C VAL A 194 14.79 14.43 2.60
N ARG A 195 14.98 13.13 2.72
CA ARG A 195 16.29 12.50 2.85
C ARG A 195 16.35 11.30 1.89
N GLY A 196 17.49 11.12 1.23
CA GLY A 196 17.67 10.04 0.27
C GLY A 196 17.28 10.41 -1.15
N GLN A 197 17.10 9.40 -2.01
CA GLN A 197 16.78 9.64 -3.41
C GLN A 197 15.29 9.97 -3.60
N SER A 198 15.05 10.90 -4.51
CA SER A 198 13.71 11.36 -4.83
C SER A 198 13.56 11.52 -6.33
N VAL A 199 12.48 10.99 -6.87
CA VAL A 199 12.17 11.05 -8.31
C VAL A 199 10.80 11.69 -8.52
N LEU A 200 10.74 12.67 -9.40
CA LEU A 200 9.51 13.34 -9.80
C LEU A 200 9.10 12.84 -11.19
N LEU A 201 7.91 12.25 -11.32
CA LEU A 201 7.42 11.82 -12.62
C LEU A 201 6.99 13.01 -13.47
N GLN A 202 7.68 13.15 -14.62
CA GLN A 202 7.42 14.20 -15.62
C GLN A 202 7.51 13.61 -17.02
N PRO A 203 6.46 13.77 -17.87
CA PRO A 203 6.44 13.17 -19.20
C PRO A 203 7.59 13.60 -20.12
N LEU A 204 8.06 14.86 -19.98
CA LEU A 204 9.11 15.45 -20.82
C LEU A 204 10.54 15.30 -20.26
N ALA A 205 10.72 14.55 -19.18
CA ALA A 205 12.05 14.30 -18.62
C ALA A 205 12.91 13.47 -19.58
N GLU A 206 14.22 13.67 -19.54
CA GLU A 206 15.18 12.92 -20.35
C GLU A 206 15.41 11.51 -19.79
N LYS A 207 15.61 11.41 -18.47
CA LYS A 207 15.92 10.15 -17.78
C LYS A 207 14.66 9.28 -17.61
N SER A 208 14.83 7.97 -17.70
CA SER A 208 13.76 7.02 -17.37
C SER A 208 13.66 6.80 -15.86
N LEU A 209 12.46 6.44 -15.35
CA LEU A 209 12.25 6.12 -13.95
C LEU A 209 13.24 5.05 -13.46
N LEU A 210 13.28 3.89 -14.12
CA LEU A 210 14.13 2.77 -13.70
C LEU A 210 15.63 3.10 -13.75
N GLY A 211 16.06 3.96 -14.69
CA GLY A 211 17.45 4.43 -14.77
C GLY A 211 17.78 5.56 -13.78
N SER A 212 16.82 6.02 -12.98
CA SER A 212 16.98 7.14 -12.04
C SER A 212 16.94 6.70 -10.58
N VAL A 213 16.76 5.41 -10.30
CA VAL A 213 16.65 4.87 -8.94
C VAL A 213 17.72 3.84 -8.64
N ASP A 214 18.16 3.84 -7.40
CA ASP A 214 18.97 2.81 -6.75
C ASP A 214 18.08 2.07 -5.75
N ALA A 215 17.64 0.88 -6.10
CA ALA A 215 16.68 0.12 -5.29
C ALA A 215 17.23 -0.35 -3.94
N THR A 216 18.53 -0.22 -3.70
CA THR A 216 19.12 -0.50 -2.38
C THR A 216 18.85 0.60 -1.35
N LYS A 217 18.32 1.74 -1.81
CA LYS A 217 18.00 2.91 -0.97
C LYS A 217 16.50 3.20 -0.99
N PRO A 218 15.95 3.81 0.08
CA PRO A 218 14.57 4.29 0.06
C PRO A 218 14.32 5.26 -1.09
N ILE A 219 13.19 5.10 -1.76
CA ILE A 219 12.77 5.88 -2.93
C ILE A 219 11.59 6.77 -2.54
N ALA A 220 11.69 8.08 -2.73
CA ALA A 220 10.56 8.99 -2.70
C ALA A 220 10.08 9.25 -4.13
N LEU A 221 8.83 8.86 -4.44
CA LEU A 221 8.22 8.98 -5.75
C LEU A 221 7.20 10.11 -5.75
N LEU A 222 7.50 11.22 -6.43
CA LEU A 222 6.64 12.40 -6.50
C LEU A 222 5.73 12.33 -7.72
N ILE A 223 4.42 12.44 -7.46
CA ILE A 223 3.36 12.43 -8.46
C ILE A 223 2.59 13.74 -8.40
N GLY A 224 2.48 14.43 -9.54
CA GLY A 224 1.74 15.67 -9.65
C GLY A 224 0.22 15.48 -9.63
N PRO A 225 -0.55 16.56 -9.42
CA PRO A 225 -2.00 16.55 -9.55
C PRO A 225 -2.42 16.43 -11.03
N GLU A 226 -3.70 16.50 -11.32
CA GLU A 226 -4.22 16.44 -12.70
C GLU A 226 -3.61 17.50 -13.64
N GLY A 227 -3.33 18.70 -13.10
CA GLY A 227 -2.67 19.80 -13.83
C GLY A 227 -1.15 19.70 -13.88
N GLY A 228 -0.55 18.65 -13.29
CA GLY A 228 0.90 18.51 -13.15
C GLY A 228 1.54 19.54 -12.21
N PHE A 229 2.84 19.46 -12.02
CA PHE A 229 3.63 20.48 -11.34
C PHE A 229 3.84 21.71 -12.23
N THR A 230 4.01 22.88 -11.65
CA THR A 230 4.44 24.07 -12.39
C THR A 230 5.96 24.03 -12.67
N SER A 231 6.43 24.84 -13.62
CA SER A 231 7.87 24.93 -13.92
C SER A 231 8.68 25.36 -12.70
N GLU A 232 8.13 26.29 -11.91
CA GLU A 232 8.74 26.78 -10.66
C GLU A 232 8.81 25.69 -9.60
N GLU A 233 7.76 24.85 -9.47
CA GLU A 233 7.74 23.71 -8.55
C GLU A 233 8.80 22.67 -8.94
N ILE A 234 8.92 22.37 -10.25
CA ILE A 234 9.94 21.47 -10.76
C ILE A 234 11.34 22.01 -10.50
N THR A 235 11.56 23.31 -10.79
CA THR A 235 12.85 23.97 -10.56
C THR A 235 13.25 23.90 -9.08
N ARG A 236 12.31 24.17 -8.15
CA ARG A 236 12.57 24.04 -6.72
C ARG A 236 12.87 22.59 -6.32
N ALA A 237 12.10 21.63 -6.84
CA ALA A 237 12.35 20.22 -6.56
C ALA A 237 13.75 19.79 -7.02
N VAL A 238 14.17 20.18 -8.23
CA VAL A 238 15.52 19.89 -8.77
C VAL A 238 16.61 20.54 -7.91
N ALA A 239 16.40 21.78 -7.45
CA ALA A 239 17.35 22.46 -6.55
C ALA A 239 17.53 21.72 -5.19
N HIS A 240 16.57 20.91 -4.79
CA HIS A 240 16.65 20.03 -3.61
C HIS A 240 17.08 18.58 -3.95
N GLY A 241 17.59 18.33 -5.16
CA GLY A 241 18.13 17.04 -5.57
C GLY A 241 17.09 16.03 -6.05
N VAL A 242 15.84 16.44 -6.27
CA VAL A 242 14.82 15.56 -6.87
C VAL A 242 15.13 15.39 -8.35
N ILE A 243 15.11 14.17 -8.84
CA ILE A 243 15.42 13.81 -10.23
C ILE A 243 14.12 13.76 -11.03
N PRO A 244 13.91 14.63 -12.04
CA PRO A 244 12.82 14.45 -12.98
C PRO A 244 13.04 13.19 -13.84
N ALA A 245 12.02 12.34 -13.95
CA ALA A 245 12.09 11.12 -14.74
C ALA A 245 10.78 10.86 -15.49
N LYS A 246 10.89 10.32 -16.70
CA LYS A 246 9.75 9.87 -17.50
C LYS A 246 9.43 8.41 -17.23
N PHE A 247 8.15 8.07 -17.34
CA PHE A 247 7.68 6.71 -17.23
C PHE A 247 6.86 6.33 -18.47
N GLY A 248 7.55 5.78 -19.45
CA GLY A 248 7.00 5.47 -20.77
C GLY A 248 6.71 6.69 -21.66
N PRO A 249 6.16 6.49 -22.86
CA PRO A 249 5.93 7.55 -23.85
C PRO A 249 4.58 8.25 -23.71
N ARG A 250 3.69 7.79 -22.84
CA ARG A 250 2.33 8.31 -22.65
C ARG A 250 2.23 9.14 -21.38
N THR A 251 1.42 10.20 -21.42
CA THR A 251 1.02 10.91 -20.21
C THR A 251 -0.02 10.07 -19.46
N LEU A 252 0.30 9.66 -18.25
CA LEU A 252 -0.61 8.95 -17.38
C LEU A 252 -1.39 9.93 -16.51
N ARG A 253 -2.61 9.57 -16.14
CA ARG A 253 -3.38 10.32 -15.13
C ARG A 253 -2.71 10.19 -13.77
N THR A 254 -2.96 11.15 -12.87
CA THR A 254 -2.34 11.20 -11.55
C THR A 254 -2.57 9.89 -10.76
N GLU A 255 -3.80 9.38 -10.79
CA GLU A 255 -4.16 8.11 -10.14
C GLU A 255 -3.47 6.89 -10.78
N THR A 256 -3.12 6.94 -12.05
CA THR A 256 -2.45 5.84 -12.76
C THR A 256 -0.94 5.92 -12.61
N ALA A 257 -0.37 7.11 -12.67
CA ALA A 257 1.08 7.32 -12.74
C ALA A 257 1.82 6.74 -11.53
N GLY A 258 1.33 7.05 -10.32
CA GLY A 258 1.92 6.54 -9.08
C GLY A 258 1.83 5.03 -8.97
N LEU A 259 0.64 4.48 -9.19
CA LEU A 259 0.38 3.04 -9.07
C LEU A 259 1.19 2.22 -10.08
N ALA A 260 1.21 2.65 -11.34
CA ALA A 260 1.99 1.99 -12.39
C ALA A 260 3.50 2.05 -12.13
N ALA A 261 4.00 3.18 -11.60
CA ALA A 261 5.41 3.33 -11.25
C ALA A 261 5.80 2.43 -10.06
N ILE A 262 4.97 2.37 -9.02
CA ILE A 262 5.19 1.48 -7.88
C ILE A 262 5.19 0.02 -8.34
N ALA A 263 4.22 -0.39 -9.15
CA ALA A 263 4.15 -1.74 -9.70
C ALA A 263 5.39 -2.09 -10.54
N ALA A 264 5.87 -1.16 -11.38
CA ALA A 264 7.08 -1.37 -12.18
C ALA A 264 8.34 -1.49 -11.31
N LEU A 265 8.47 -0.67 -10.26
CA LEU A 265 9.56 -0.78 -9.29
C LEU A 265 9.47 -2.10 -8.51
N GLY A 266 8.28 -2.51 -8.11
CA GLY A 266 8.03 -3.79 -7.44
C GLY A 266 8.35 -5.00 -8.31
N ALA A 267 8.04 -4.95 -9.62
CA ALA A 267 8.38 -6.01 -10.57
C ALA A 267 9.87 -6.07 -10.90
N CYS A 268 10.56 -4.92 -10.96
CA CYS A 268 11.98 -4.89 -11.32
C CYS A 268 12.91 -5.13 -10.12
N PHE A 269 12.53 -4.72 -8.93
CA PHE A 269 13.40 -4.65 -7.75
C PHE A 269 12.77 -5.19 -6.47
N GLY A 270 11.50 -5.55 -6.50
CA GLY A 270 10.72 -6.00 -5.35
C GLY A 270 10.26 -7.45 -5.48
N ASP A 271 9.01 -7.69 -5.14
CA ASP A 271 8.36 -8.99 -4.99
C ASP A 271 7.17 -9.23 -5.94
N LEU A 272 6.90 -8.30 -6.88
CA LEU A 272 5.82 -8.40 -7.85
C LEU A 272 6.28 -9.13 -9.13
N VAL A 273 6.83 -10.33 -8.99
CA VAL A 273 7.35 -11.17 -10.09
C VAL A 273 6.64 -12.53 -10.12
#